data_3d8aff6afdeecddf0d8f825675cd434f
#
_entry.id   3d8aff6afdeecddf0d8f825675cd434f
#
_cell.length_a   1.000
_cell.length_b   1.000
_cell.length_c   1.000
_cell.angle_alpha   90.00
_cell.angle_beta   90.00
_cell.angle_gamma   90.00
#
_symmetry.space_group_name_H-M   'P 1'
#
loop_
_entity.id
_entity.type
_entity.pdbx_description
1 polymer ?
#
loop_
_entity_poly.entity_id
_entity_poly.type
_entity_poly.pdbx_seq_one_letter_code
_entity_poly.pdbx_strand_id
1 'polypeptide(L)'
;IERLIGNPYPSAIDAYEFILDNISTAEGGYNTNTVINGALYFWDHFGQENSHYLKDYVGGYATYNLSGGAPAISNDVRINNTGAIGTKVPGQFIPVNQGFFVSTAIDGFENDNDPSAAITTVTGGSIIFKNSQRVYATEVDATSVFMKSSKDKTSSKTANNRPKNVTPTIRLVYDSPLGYHRQLVIG
;
A
#
# COMPACT_ATOMS: atom_id res chain seq x y z
N ILE A 1 -11.21 -5.21 -11.44
CA ILE A 1 -9.80 -5.33 -11.87
C ILE A 1 -8.93 -4.60 -10.84
N GLU A 2 -7.96 -5.31 -10.26
CA GLU A 2 -7.03 -4.75 -9.30
C GLU A 2 -5.78 -4.21 -9.99
N ARG A 3 -5.23 -3.11 -9.45
CA ARG A 3 -3.99 -2.49 -9.91
C ARG A 3 -3.12 -2.12 -8.72
N LEU A 4 -1.84 -2.47 -8.81
CA LEU A 4 -0.83 -1.99 -7.88
C LEU A 4 -0.37 -0.61 -8.32
N ILE A 5 -0.48 0.35 -7.43
CA ILE A 5 0.01 1.71 -7.60
C ILE A 5 0.83 2.12 -6.38
N GLY A 6 1.47 3.25 -6.42
CA GLY A 6 2.28 3.74 -5.30
C GLY A 6 2.20 5.25 -5.16
N ASN A 7 2.53 5.74 -3.98
CA ASN A 7 2.64 7.16 -3.73
C ASN A 7 3.76 7.77 -4.63
N PRO A 8 3.40 8.63 -5.59
CA PRO A 8 4.37 9.19 -6.53
C PRO A 8 5.15 10.39 -5.97
N TYR A 9 4.80 10.85 -4.77
CA TYR A 9 5.36 12.06 -4.21
C TYR A 9 6.48 11.80 -3.19
N PRO A 10 7.43 12.73 -3.03
CA PRO A 10 8.43 12.68 -1.96
C PRO A 10 7.87 13.12 -0.59
N SER A 11 6.58 13.02 -0.38
CA SER A 11 5.85 13.32 0.85
C SER A 11 4.78 12.25 1.07
N ALA A 12 4.24 12.14 2.27
CA ALA A 12 3.04 11.35 2.46
C ALA A 12 1.86 11.93 1.66
N ILE A 13 0.88 11.08 1.35
CA ILE A 13 -0.40 11.49 0.77
C ILE A 13 -1.55 11.14 1.71
N ASP A 14 -2.56 11.98 1.74
CA ASP A 14 -3.80 11.74 2.46
C ASP A 14 -4.66 10.75 1.68
N ALA A 15 -4.84 9.54 2.24
CA ALA A 15 -5.62 8.48 1.64
C ALA A 15 -7.11 8.84 1.54
N TYR A 16 -7.62 9.61 2.49
CA TYR A 16 -8.99 10.07 2.49
C TYR A 16 -9.27 10.99 1.30
N GLU A 17 -8.44 12.03 1.11
CA GLU A 17 -8.52 12.93 -0.03
C GLU A 17 -8.27 12.21 -1.37
N PHE A 18 -7.32 11.26 -1.38
CA PHE A 18 -7.08 10.44 -2.57
C PHE A 18 -8.32 9.64 -2.98
N ILE A 19 -9.02 9.02 -2.01
CA ILE A 19 -10.26 8.28 -2.31
C ILE A 19 -11.33 9.23 -2.84
N LEU A 20 -11.57 10.37 -2.18
CA LEU A 20 -12.58 11.35 -2.62
C LEU A 20 -12.32 11.88 -4.04
N ASP A 21 -11.05 12.09 -4.41
CA ASP A 21 -10.68 12.52 -5.75
C ASP A 21 -10.89 11.44 -6.83
N ASN A 22 -11.08 10.18 -6.43
CA ASN A 22 -11.21 9.03 -7.34
C ASN A 22 -12.57 8.33 -7.28
N ILE A 23 -13.51 8.85 -6.51
CA ILE A 23 -14.92 8.45 -6.50
C ILE A 23 -15.82 9.61 -6.93
N SER A 24 -17.03 9.30 -7.40
CA SER A 24 -17.96 10.28 -7.95
C SER A 24 -18.61 11.16 -6.88
N THR A 25 -19.11 12.31 -7.31
CA THR A 25 -19.91 13.19 -6.45
C THR A 25 -21.19 12.53 -5.97
N ALA A 26 -21.73 11.57 -6.71
CA ALA A 26 -22.90 10.78 -6.29
C ALA A 26 -22.59 9.89 -5.09
N GLU A 27 -21.32 9.51 -4.92
CA GLU A 27 -20.81 8.70 -3.80
C GLU A 27 -20.13 9.55 -2.72
N GLY A 28 -20.26 10.87 -2.80
CA GLY A 28 -19.67 11.81 -1.84
C GLY A 28 -18.25 12.23 -2.15
N GLY A 29 -17.73 11.88 -3.32
CA GLY A 29 -16.40 12.30 -3.78
C GLY A 29 -16.39 13.58 -4.59
N TYR A 30 -15.30 13.80 -5.32
CA TYR A 30 -15.07 15.03 -6.09
C TYR A 30 -14.94 14.77 -7.60
N ASN A 31 -14.94 13.52 -8.04
CA ASN A 31 -14.82 13.18 -9.44
C ASN A 31 -16.19 13.17 -10.15
N THR A 32 -16.18 13.24 -11.47
CA THR A 32 -17.39 13.06 -12.29
C THR A 32 -17.83 11.60 -12.30
N ASN A 33 -16.86 10.68 -12.32
CA ASN A 33 -17.11 9.24 -12.38
C ASN A 33 -16.36 8.53 -11.23
N THR A 34 -16.90 7.42 -10.77
CA THR A 34 -16.22 6.55 -9.80
C THR A 34 -15.19 5.68 -10.54
N VAL A 35 -13.92 5.83 -10.20
CA VAL A 35 -12.81 5.09 -10.80
C VAL A 35 -12.42 3.89 -9.96
N ILE A 36 -12.44 4.04 -8.63
CA ILE A 36 -12.09 3.01 -7.66
C ILE A 36 -13.28 2.70 -6.76
N ASN A 37 -13.27 1.53 -6.14
CA ASN A 37 -14.34 1.07 -5.24
C ASN A 37 -14.34 1.73 -3.84
N GLY A 38 -13.61 2.84 -3.66
CA GLY A 38 -13.55 3.58 -2.38
C GLY A 38 -12.68 2.94 -1.31
N ALA A 39 -11.88 1.93 -1.64
CA ALA A 39 -10.98 1.28 -0.71
C ALA A 39 -9.56 1.15 -1.28
N LEU A 40 -8.57 1.20 -0.38
CA LEU A 40 -7.16 0.94 -0.66
C LEU A 40 -6.74 -0.32 0.06
N TYR A 41 -5.93 -1.15 -0.60
CA TYR A 41 -5.54 -2.45 -0.09
C TYR A 41 -4.02 -2.53 0.03
N PHE A 42 -3.54 -2.87 1.23
CA PHE A 42 -2.13 -2.95 1.56
C PHE A 42 -1.78 -4.37 1.93
N TRP A 43 -0.84 -4.98 1.19
CA TRP A 43 -0.37 -6.29 1.56
C TRP A 43 0.41 -6.23 2.88
N ASP A 44 -0.03 -7.00 3.86
CA ASP A 44 0.66 -7.20 5.14
C ASP A 44 1.04 -8.68 5.28
N HIS A 45 2.34 -8.93 5.38
CA HIS A 45 2.89 -10.24 5.68
C HIS A 45 3.33 -10.25 7.14
N PHE A 46 2.58 -10.94 7.98
CA PHE A 46 2.78 -10.96 9.43
C PHE A 46 3.18 -12.36 9.97
N GLY A 47 3.40 -13.33 9.08
CA GLY A 47 4.02 -14.60 9.42
C GLY A 47 5.51 -14.44 9.76
N GLN A 48 5.99 -15.28 10.67
CA GLN A 48 7.39 -15.23 11.13
C GLN A 48 8.36 -15.93 10.17
N GLU A 49 7.86 -16.78 9.28
CA GLU A 49 8.68 -17.60 8.39
C GLU A 49 8.97 -16.88 7.07
N ASN A 50 10.25 -16.76 6.76
CA ASN A 50 10.70 -16.36 5.42
C ASN A 50 10.77 -17.61 4.54
N SER A 51 9.67 -18.04 3.98
CA SER A 51 9.60 -19.20 3.10
C SER A 51 9.37 -18.78 1.65
N HIS A 52 9.86 -19.57 0.72
CA HIS A 52 9.50 -19.49 -0.70
C HIS A 52 8.23 -20.30 -1.03
N TYR A 53 7.68 -21.01 -0.06
CA TYR A 53 6.46 -21.77 -0.26
C TYR A 53 5.25 -20.93 0.12
N LEU A 54 4.29 -20.77 -0.80
CA LEU A 54 3.06 -20.00 -0.56
C LEU A 54 2.27 -20.46 0.66
N LYS A 55 2.28 -21.77 0.93
CA LYS A 55 1.58 -22.36 2.09
C LYS A 55 2.11 -21.89 3.45
N ASP A 56 3.34 -21.38 3.48
CA ASP A 56 3.99 -20.91 4.70
C ASP A 56 3.79 -19.40 4.89
N TYR A 57 3.20 -18.72 3.90
CA TYR A 57 2.89 -17.30 4.01
C TYR A 57 1.66 -17.10 4.91
N VAL A 58 1.82 -16.28 5.93
CA VAL A 58 0.71 -15.77 6.73
C VAL A 58 0.59 -14.28 6.48
N GLY A 59 -0.45 -13.90 5.78
CA GLY A 59 -0.64 -12.53 5.36
C GLY A 59 -2.00 -12.33 4.71
N GLY A 60 -2.27 -11.08 4.37
CA GLY A 60 -3.51 -10.69 3.73
C GLY A 60 -3.47 -9.21 3.36
N TYR A 61 -4.60 -8.71 2.91
CA TYR A 61 -4.75 -7.30 2.62
C TYR A 61 -5.38 -6.56 3.80
N ALA A 62 -4.61 -5.64 4.38
CA ALA A 62 -5.14 -4.60 5.24
C ALA A 62 -5.84 -3.56 4.37
N THR A 63 -6.94 -3.01 4.83
CA THR A 63 -7.76 -2.09 4.04
C THR A 63 -7.85 -0.73 4.69
N TYR A 64 -7.93 0.31 3.84
CA TYR A 64 -8.28 1.66 4.27
C TYR A 64 -9.43 2.18 3.37
N ASN A 65 -10.45 2.73 3.98
CA ASN A 65 -11.57 3.38 3.30
C ASN A 65 -11.97 4.68 4.03
N LEU A 66 -13.04 5.34 3.62
CA LEU A 66 -13.50 6.58 4.23
C LEU A 66 -13.92 6.44 5.71
N SER A 67 -14.16 5.22 6.19
CA SER A 67 -14.46 4.94 7.62
C SER A 67 -13.21 4.68 8.44
N GLY A 68 -12.04 4.49 7.81
CA GLY A 68 -10.76 4.23 8.45
C GLY A 68 -10.08 2.95 8.00
N GLY A 69 -9.05 2.53 8.73
CA GLY A 69 -8.26 1.35 8.45
C GLY A 69 -8.74 0.10 9.16
N ALA A 70 -8.51 -1.06 8.54
CA ALA A 70 -8.72 -2.38 9.12
C ALA A 70 -7.48 -3.28 8.90
N PRO A 71 -7.11 -4.14 9.89
CA PRO A 71 -5.98 -5.02 9.76
C PRO A 71 -6.22 -6.11 8.72
N ALA A 72 -5.14 -6.71 8.23
CA ALA A 72 -5.21 -7.85 7.34
C ALA A 72 -5.68 -9.12 8.07
N ILE A 73 -6.35 -10.01 7.33
CA ILE A 73 -6.73 -11.33 7.80
C ILE A 73 -6.17 -12.36 6.83
N SER A 74 -5.48 -13.39 7.34
CA SER A 74 -4.98 -14.50 6.54
C SER A 74 -6.10 -15.52 6.30
N ASN A 75 -6.89 -15.27 5.25
CA ASN A 75 -8.06 -16.08 4.91
C ASN A 75 -8.07 -16.60 3.45
N ASP A 76 -6.96 -16.46 2.72
CA ASP A 76 -6.87 -16.96 1.36
C ASP A 76 -6.46 -18.43 1.36
N VAL A 77 -7.36 -19.30 0.89
CA VAL A 77 -7.15 -20.76 0.82
C VAL A 77 -6.01 -21.17 -0.11
N ARG A 78 -5.60 -20.30 -1.04
CA ARG A 78 -4.49 -20.53 -1.97
C ARG A 78 -3.13 -20.29 -1.31
N ILE A 79 -3.11 -19.57 -0.22
CA ILE A 79 -1.89 -19.23 0.54
C ILE A 79 -1.89 -20.06 1.82
N ASN A 80 -2.27 -19.47 2.91
CA ASN A 80 -2.37 -20.14 4.21
C ASN A 80 -3.58 -19.59 4.97
N ASN A 81 -4.69 -20.29 4.88
CA ASN A 81 -5.95 -19.90 5.50
C ASN A 81 -5.95 -20.22 7.01
N THR A 82 -5.19 -19.47 7.78
CA THR A 82 -5.10 -19.66 9.23
C THR A 82 -6.12 -18.85 10.01
N GLY A 83 -6.77 -17.86 9.38
CA GLY A 83 -7.62 -16.88 10.04
C GLY A 83 -6.86 -15.92 10.97
N ALA A 84 -5.52 -15.94 10.93
CA ALA A 84 -4.70 -15.04 11.72
C ALA A 84 -4.90 -13.58 11.30
N ILE A 85 -4.85 -12.69 12.28
CA ILE A 85 -5.08 -11.24 12.06
C ILE A 85 -3.74 -10.53 12.19
N GLY A 86 -3.45 -9.66 11.23
CA GLY A 86 -2.28 -8.78 11.23
C GLY A 86 -2.38 -7.72 12.33
N THR A 87 -1.24 -7.22 12.76
CA THR A 87 -1.15 -6.21 13.82
C THR A 87 -1.10 -4.78 13.28
N LYS A 88 -0.87 -4.63 11.97
CA LYS A 88 -0.78 -3.32 11.32
C LYS A 88 -2.12 -2.90 10.76
N VAL A 89 -2.49 -1.68 11.08
CA VAL A 89 -3.69 -1.02 10.55
C VAL A 89 -3.21 0.14 9.68
N PRO A 90 -3.62 0.22 8.40
CA PRO A 90 -3.28 1.37 7.57
C PRO A 90 -3.84 2.66 8.17
N GLY A 91 -2.98 3.68 8.28
CA GLY A 91 -3.39 5.00 8.71
C GLY A 91 -3.91 5.86 7.55
N GLN A 92 -4.42 7.04 7.88
CA GLN A 92 -4.90 8.02 6.89
C GLN A 92 -3.78 8.48 5.95
N PHE A 93 -2.54 8.53 6.40
CA PHE A 93 -1.44 9.05 5.60
C PHE A 93 -0.58 7.91 5.04
N ILE A 94 -0.55 7.81 3.71
CA ILE A 94 0.24 6.80 2.99
C ILE A 94 1.69 7.30 2.89
N PRO A 95 2.67 6.57 3.46
CA PRO A 95 4.06 6.98 3.45
C PRO A 95 4.66 7.12 2.05
N VAL A 96 5.80 7.79 1.98
CA VAL A 96 6.63 7.84 0.77
C VAL A 96 7.02 6.43 0.32
N ASN A 97 6.94 6.17 -0.98
CA ASN A 97 7.27 4.87 -1.60
C ASN A 97 6.39 3.69 -1.16
N GLN A 98 5.27 3.92 -0.46
CA GLN A 98 4.32 2.86 -0.15
C GLN A 98 3.52 2.50 -1.40
N GLY A 99 3.58 1.21 -1.77
CA GLY A 99 2.67 0.61 -2.76
C GLY A 99 1.37 0.16 -2.12
N PHE A 100 0.29 0.23 -2.87
CA PHE A 100 -1.04 -0.25 -2.49
C PHE A 100 -1.83 -0.65 -3.72
N PHE A 101 -2.81 -1.53 -3.52
CA PHE A 101 -3.72 -1.92 -4.57
C PHE A 101 -4.98 -1.08 -4.51
N VAL A 102 -5.53 -0.80 -5.68
CA VAL A 102 -6.87 -0.26 -5.88
C VAL A 102 -7.67 -1.22 -6.75
N SER A 103 -8.95 -1.33 -6.50
CA SER A 103 -9.88 -2.06 -7.36
C SER A 103 -10.73 -1.08 -8.13
N THR A 104 -10.95 -1.34 -9.43
CA THR A 104 -11.86 -0.52 -10.24
C THR A 104 -13.28 -0.63 -9.71
N ALA A 105 -14.02 0.46 -9.79
CA ALA A 105 -15.45 0.44 -9.55
C ALA A 105 -16.15 -0.44 -10.59
N ILE A 106 -17.21 -1.08 -10.16
CA ILE A 106 -18.07 -1.92 -11.02
C ILE A 106 -19.45 -1.31 -10.98
N ASP A 107 -19.89 -0.74 -12.11
CA ASP A 107 -21.27 -0.31 -12.28
C ASP A 107 -22.14 -1.53 -12.55
N GLY A 108 -23.29 -1.59 -11.90
CA GLY A 108 -24.30 -2.60 -12.19
C GLY A 108 -24.59 -3.61 -11.09
N PHE A 109 -24.08 -3.43 -9.87
CA PHE A 109 -24.68 -4.05 -8.69
C PHE A 109 -25.92 -3.23 -8.23
N GLU A 110 -26.82 -2.93 -9.13
CA GLU A 110 -28.14 -2.52 -8.72
C GLU A 110 -28.87 -3.74 -8.17
N ASN A 111 -28.86 -3.88 -6.84
CA ASN A 111 -29.84 -4.63 -6.04
C ASN A 111 -30.43 -5.91 -6.68
N ASP A 112 -29.66 -6.63 -7.44
CA ASP A 112 -30.16 -7.83 -8.03
C ASP A 112 -29.85 -9.00 -7.10
N ASN A 113 -30.90 -9.53 -6.48
CA ASN A 113 -30.85 -10.81 -5.76
C ASN A 113 -30.54 -11.99 -6.71
N ASP A 114 -30.09 -11.71 -7.92
CA ASP A 114 -29.70 -12.71 -8.91
C ASP A 114 -28.18 -12.86 -8.95
N PRO A 115 -27.61 -13.88 -8.30
CA PRO A 115 -26.19 -14.16 -8.34
C PRO A 115 -25.67 -14.57 -9.72
N SER A 116 -26.55 -14.72 -10.70
CA SER A 116 -26.22 -15.04 -12.09
C SER A 116 -26.20 -13.81 -13.00
N ALA A 117 -26.57 -12.63 -12.52
CA ALA A 117 -26.44 -11.40 -13.28
C ALA A 117 -24.97 -11.16 -13.63
N ALA A 118 -24.65 -11.26 -14.91
CA ALA A 118 -23.29 -10.99 -15.39
C ALA A 118 -22.96 -9.52 -15.14
N ILE A 119 -21.78 -9.27 -14.56
CA ILE A 119 -21.19 -7.93 -14.45
C ILE A 119 -21.07 -7.37 -15.86
N THR A 120 -21.93 -6.43 -16.22
CA THR A 120 -22.04 -5.96 -17.59
C THR A 120 -21.12 -4.79 -17.91
N THR A 121 -20.68 -4.05 -16.90
CA THR A 121 -19.85 -2.86 -17.13
C THR A 121 -18.84 -2.66 -16.00
N VAL A 122 -17.59 -2.56 -16.38
CA VAL A 122 -16.51 -2.09 -15.49
C VAL A 122 -16.28 -0.63 -15.84
N THR A 123 -16.56 0.27 -14.92
CA THR A 123 -16.25 1.67 -15.12
C THR A 123 -14.76 1.86 -14.93
N GLY A 124 -14.05 2.00 -16.03
CA GLY A 124 -12.64 2.34 -16.03
C GLY A 124 -12.44 3.84 -15.93
N GLY A 125 -11.21 4.26 -15.69
CA GLY A 125 -10.85 5.66 -15.67
C GLY A 125 -9.37 5.86 -15.38
N SER A 126 -8.95 7.12 -15.33
CA SER A 126 -7.61 7.49 -14.91
C SER A 126 -7.59 7.76 -13.42
N ILE A 127 -6.68 7.12 -12.71
CA ILE A 127 -6.43 7.42 -11.29
C ILE A 127 -5.79 8.80 -11.18
N ILE A 128 -6.33 9.61 -10.29
CA ILE A 128 -5.96 11.01 -10.12
C ILE A 128 -5.09 11.17 -8.87
N PHE A 129 -3.87 11.68 -9.08
CA PHE A 129 -3.01 12.19 -8.03
C PHE A 129 -2.95 13.70 -8.12
N LYS A 130 -3.18 14.39 -7.00
CA LYS A 130 -3.15 15.85 -6.90
C LYS A 130 -2.17 16.33 -5.84
N ASN A 131 -1.62 17.52 -6.04
CA ASN A 131 -0.78 18.15 -5.02
C ASN A 131 -1.53 18.44 -3.71
N SER A 132 -2.85 18.63 -3.77
CA SER A 132 -3.70 18.83 -2.59
C SER A 132 -3.75 17.62 -1.65
N GLN A 133 -3.48 16.43 -2.16
CA GLN A 133 -3.41 15.19 -1.36
C GLN A 133 -2.11 15.09 -0.56
N ARG A 134 -1.11 15.92 -0.85
CA ARG A 134 0.21 15.85 -0.19
C ARG A 134 0.15 16.43 1.20
N VAL A 135 0.71 15.69 2.16
CA VAL A 135 0.80 16.10 3.55
C VAL A 135 2.20 15.84 4.11
N TYR A 136 2.55 16.58 5.14
CA TYR A 136 3.69 16.26 5.97
C TYR A 136 3.19 15.41 7.14
N ALA A 137 3.51 14.12 7.13
CA ALA A 137 3.17 13.20 8.21
C ALA A 137 4.38 12.33 8.52
N THR A 138 4.59 12.04 9.79
CA THR A 138 5.66 11.18 10.27
C THR A 138 5.09 9.85 10.75
N GLU A 139 5.91 8.79 10.72
CA GLU A 139 5.49 7.48 11.23
C GLU A 139 5.40 7.44 12.77
N VAL A 140 5.90 8.48 13.44
CA VAL A 140 5.98 8.54 14.91
C VAL A 140 4.59 8.61 15.54
N ASP A 141 3.65 9.27 14.89
CA ASP A 141 2.31 9.54 15.43
C ASP A 141 1.30 8.44 15.10
N ALA A 142 1.73 7.30 14.54
CA ALA A 142 0.90 6.18 14.09
C ALA A 142 -0.20 6.55 13.07
N THR A 143 -0.25 7.79 12.60
CA THR A 143 -1.18 8.23 11.55
C THR A 143 -0.68 7.88 10.15
N SER A 144 0.63 7.61 10.02
CA SER A 144 1.28 7.13 8.82
C SER A 144 2.03 5.83 9.15
N VAL A 145 1.57 4.70 8.65
CA VAL A 145 2.14 3.38 8.92
C VAL A 145 2.66 2.77 7.63
N PHE A 146 3.97 2.49 7.59
CA PHE A 146 4.55 1.79 6.46
C PHE A 146 4.23 0.29 6.54
N MET A 147 3.47 -0.20 5.58
CA MET A 147 2.97 -1.57 5.52
C MET A 147 4.03 -2.49 4.90
N LYS A 148 5.18 -2.60 5.56
CA LYS A 148 6.19 -3.59 5.17
C LYS A 148 6.26 -4.71 6.20
N SER A 149 6.71 -5.90 5.78
CA SER A 149 7.00 -7.00 6.69
C SER A 149 7.91 -6.51 7.82
N SER A 150 7.45 -6.61 9.07
CA SER A 150 8.30 -6.34 10.22
C SER A 150 9.28 -7.50 10.36
N LYS A 151 10.55 -7.26 10.08
CA LYS A 151 11.57 -8.06 10.72
C LYS A 151 11.52 -7.68 12.19
N ASP A 152 11.12 -8.60 13.04
CA ASP A 152 11.24 -8.42 14.48
C ASP A 152 12.65 -7.96 14.80
N LYS A 153 12.77 -6.76 15.38
CA LYS A 153 14.01 -6.28 15.96
C LYS A 153 14.29 -6.97 17.31
N THR A 154 13.94 -8.22 17.44
CA THR A 154 14.43 -9.10 18.49
C THR A 154 15.68 -9.82 18.04
N SER A 155 16.60 -9.14 17.38
CA SER A 155 17.98 -9.55 17.47
C SER A 155 18.54 -8.93 18.73
N SER A 156 18.54 -9.69 19.82
CA SER A 156 19.56 -9.54 20.83
C SER A 156 20.88 -9.20 20.12
N LYS A 157 21.52 -8.13 20.54
CA LYS A 157 22.88 -7.81 20.14
C LYS A 157 23.83 -8.87 20.70
N THR A 158 23.73 -10.10 20.22
CA THR A 158 24.84 -11.02 20.29
C THR A 158 25.81 -10.50 19.23
N ALA A 159 26.86 -9.88 19.69
CA ALA A 159 27.97 -9.44 18.87
C ALA A 159 28.62 -10.69 18.23
N ASN A 160 28.01 -11.19 17.17
CA ASN A 160 28.65 -12.11 16.27
C ASN A 160 29.67 -11.27 15.48
N ASN A 161 30.93 -11.41 15.85
CA ASN A 161 32.09 -11.04 15.04
C ASN A 161 32.09 -11.84 13.72
N ARG A 162 31.05 -11.64 12.88
CA ARG A 162 31.20 -11.98 11.48
C ARG A 162 32.07 -10.89 10.86
N PRO A 163 33.15 -11.26 10.13
CA PRO A 163 33.86 -10.27 9.34
C PRO A 163 32.82 -9.54 8.49
N LYS A 164 32.75 -8.22 8.63
CA LYS A 164 31.99 -7.40 7.72
C LYS A 164 32.50 -7.71 6.33
N ASN A 165 31.74 -8.48 5.54
CA ASN A 165 31.94 -8.47 4.09
C ASN A 165 31.70 -7.02 3.65
N VAL A 166 32.77 -6.27 3.58
CA VAL A 166 32.76 -4.93 3.01
C VAL A 166 32.70 -5.13 1.50
N THR A 167 31.50 -5.22 0.97
CA THR A 167 31.32 -5.17 -0.47
C THR A 167 31.87 -3.82 -0.94
N PRO A 168 32.85 -3.79 -1.84
CA PRO A 168 33.37 -2.54 -2.36
C PRO A 168 32.22 -1.74 -2.95
N THR A 169 32.02 -0.54 -2.45
CA THR A 169 30.92 0.32 -2.87
C THR A 169 31.47 1.52 -3.61
N ILE A 170 31.04 1.72 -4.84
CA ILE A 170 31.36 2.92 -5.62
C ILE A 170 30.23 3.92 -5.46
N ARG A 171 30.56 5.12 -5.03
CA ARG A 171 29.62 6.24 -4.94
C ARG A 171 29.95 7.26 -6.02
N LEU A 172 29.04 7.43 -6.96
CA LEU A 172 29.12 8.46 -7.99
C LEU A 172 28.23 9.62 -7.60
N VAL A 173 28.79 10.79 -7.58
CA VAL A 173 28.07 12.02 -7.29
C VAL A 173 28.06 12.89 -8.55
N TYR A 174 26.90 13.36 -8.92
CA TYR A 174 26.72 14.31 -10.02
C TYR A 174 26.13 15.59 -9.46
N ASP A 175 26.86 16.67 -9.63
CA ASP A 175 26.42 18.02 -9.34
C ASP A 175 26.09 18.74 -10.66
N SER A 176 24.82 19.07 -10.81
CA SER A 176 24.34 19.81 -11.96
C SER A 176 24.78 21.27 -11.87
N PRO A 177 25.06 21.95 -12.99
CA PRO A 177 25.27 23.39 -13.01
C PRO A 177 24.12 24.22 -12.44
N LEU A 178 22.92 23.62 -12.33
CA LEU A 178 21.73 24.22 -11.73
C LEU A 178 21.59 23.91 -10.22
N GLY A 179 22.64 23.36 -9.58
CA GLY A 179 22.66 23.09 -8.15
C GLY A 179 21.93 21.81 -7.71
N TYR A 180 21.54 20.94 -8.64
CA TYR A 180 20.97 19.65 -8.29
C TYR A 180 22.06 18.63 -7.95
N HIS A 181 21.96 18.03 -6.79
CA HIS A 181 22.86 16.98 -6.31
C HIS A 181 22.21 15.59 -6.48
N ARG A 182 22.89 14.66 -7.17
CA ARG A 182 22.44 13.28 -7.36
C ARG A 182 23.54 12.33 -6.96
N GLN A 183 23.20 11.29 -6.21
CA GLN A 183 24.12 10.24 -5.81
C GLN A 183 23.67 8.89 -6.34
N LEU A 184 24.55 8.17 -7.01
CA LEU A 184 24.41 6.78 -7.40
C LEU A 184 25.36 5.93 -6.56
N VAL A 185 24.87 4.84 -5.99
CA VAL A 185 25.66 3.88 -5.22
C VAL A 185 25.60 2.53 -5.93
N ILE A 186 26.76 1.98 -6.23
CA ILE A 186 26.94 0.66 -6.85
C ILE A 186 27.76 -0.18 -5.89
N GLY A 187 27.23 -1.34 -5.50
CA GLY A 187 27.89 -2.27 -4.61
C GLY A 187 27.46 -3.71 -4.85
#